data_54e7cda6df539161fc2d964117f58c29
#
_entry.id   54e7cda6df539161fc2d964117f58c29
#
_cell.length_a   1.000
_cell.length_b   1.000
_cell.length_c   1.000
_cell.angle_alpha   90.00
_cell.angle_beta   90.00
_cell.angle_gamma   90.00
#
_symmetry.space_group_name_H-M   'P 1'
#
loop_
_entity.id
_entity.type
_entity.pdbx_description
1 polymer ?
#
loop_
_entity_poly.entity_id
_entity_poly.type
_entity_poly.pdbx_seq_one_letter_code
_entity_poly.pdbx_strand_id
1 'polypeptide(L)'
;KAHLARARARLSEINAKAGARPAAQVTSELVAQYVTLFNQRDWDGLRALLAHDVKLQQSGHPIRIGSADVGMFFGIYAGVGGVWLAPAWLEGREVIAVFERSDDQTPGYVMWLDWRDGKISYIRDYRYVRYVTADAELVLGPLAHIA
;
A
#
# COMPACT_ATOMS: atom_id res chain seq x y z
N LYS A 1 11.00 -23.81 -1.32
CA LYS A 1 10.60 -22.88 -2.40
C LYS A 1 9.55 -23.44 -3.36
N ALA A 2 9.63 -24.74 -3.67
CA ALA A 2 8.66 -25.34 -4.59
C ALA A 2 7.23 -25.27 -4.06
N HIS A 3 7.03 -25.42 -2.76
CA HIS A 3 5.68 -25.35 -2.18
C HIS A 3 5.12 -23.93 -2.20
N LEU A 4 5.96 -22.90 -2.08
CA LEU A 4 5.52 -21.52 -2.22
C LEU A 4 5.10 -21.20 -3.65
N ALA A 5 5.86 -21.69 -4.63
CA ALA A 5 5.49 -21.51 -6.03
C ALA A 5 4.16 -22.18 -6.35
N ARG A 6 3.94 -23.38 -5.82
CA ARG A 6 2.67 -24.08 -6.02
C ARG A 6 1.52 -23.39 -5.33
N ALA A 7 1.73 -22.88 -4.12
CA ALA A 7 0.69 -22.14 -3.40
C ALA A 7 0.30 -20.88 -4.16
N ARG A 8 1.26 -20.15 -4.68
CA ARG A 8 0.99 -18.95 -5.46
C ARG A 8 0.25 -19.26 -6.75
N ALA A 9 0.66 -20.30 -7.47
CA ALA A 9 -0.03 -20.73 -8.68
C ALA A 9 -1.47 -21.13 -8.39
N ARG A 10 -1.70 -21.82 -7.28
CA ARG A 10 -3.03 -22.22 -6.87
C ARG A 10 -3.90 -21.02 -6.55
N LEU A 11 -3.35 -20.02 -5.84
CA LEU A 11 -4.09 -18.79 -5.55
C LEU A 11 -4.43 -18.04 -6.81
N SER A 12 -3.51 -17.98 -7.76
CA SER A 12 -3.78 -17.35 -9.06
C SER A 12 -4.92 -18.07 -9.79
N GLU A 13 -4.95 -19.40 -9.76
CA GLU A 13 -6.05 -20.15 -10.37
C GLU A 13 -7.38 -19.86 -9.69
N ILE A 14 -7.39 -19.82 -8.36
CA ILE A 14 -8.59 -19.51 -7.60
C ILE A 14 -9.10 -18.12 -7.97
N ASN A 15 -8.21 -17.16 -7.99
CA ASN A 15 -8.54 -15.78 -8.34
C ASN A 15 -9.07 -15.68 -9.77
N ALA A 16 -8.46 -16.39 -10.70
CA ALA A 16 -8.91 -16.42 -12.08
C ALA A 16 -10.30 -17.03 -12.20
N LYS A 17 -10.57 -18.12 -11.47
CA LYS A 17 -11.87 -18.78 -11.46
C LYS A 17 -12.96 -17.92 -10.82
N ALA A 18 -12.61 -17.07 -9.89
CA ALA A 18 -13.57 -16.17 -9.26
C ALA A 18 -14.22 -15.25 -10.28
N GLY A 19 -13.60 -15.04 -11.43
CA GLY A 19 -14.16 -14.24 -12.49
C GLY A 19 -14.31 -12.77 -12.16
N ALA A 20 -13.82 -12.36 -11.01
CA ALA A 20 -14.03 -11.02 -10.51
C ALA A 20 -12.87 -10.10 -10.84
N ARG A 21 -11.98 -10.55 -11.65
CA ARG A 21 -10.67 -9.96 -11.78
C ARG A 21 -10.70 -8.56 -12.32
N PRO A 22 -10.16 -8.14 -13.33
CA PRO A 22 -9.83 -6.70 -13.43
C PRO A 22 -11.05 -5.81 -13.25
N ALA A 23 -12.23 -6.29 -13.68
CA ALA A 23 -13.43 -5.48 -13.62
C ALA A 23 -13.90 -5.18 -12.21
N ALA A 24 -13.61 -6.07 -11.25
CA ALA A 24 -14.01 -5.87 -9.87
C ALA A 24 -12.98 -5.09 -9.05
N GLN A 25 -11.79 -4.88 -9.62
CA GLN A 25 -10.69 -4.23 -8.89
C GLN A 25 -10.66 -2.75 -9.21
N VAL A 26 -11.64 -2.05 -8.65
CA VAL A 26 -11.76 -0.60 -8.81
C VAL A 26 -11.16 0.05 -7.58
N THR A 27 -10.22 0.95 -7.78
CA THR A 27 -9.58 1.69 -6.70
C THR A 27 -10.62 2.52 -5.95
N SER A 28 -10.63 2.40 -4.63
CA SER A 28 -11.48 3.24 -3.80
C SER A 28 -11.04 4.71 -3.87
N GLU A 29 -11.98 5.62 -3.68
CA GLU A 29 -11.66 7.04 -3.68
C GLU A 29 -10.67 7.41 -2.59
N LEU A 30 -10.77 6.75 -1.43
CA LEU A 30 -9.88 7.01 -0.30
C LEU A 30 -8.44 6.61 -0.62
N VAL A 31 -8.24 5.44 -1.20
CA VAL A 31 -6.89 5.01 -1.59
C VAL A 31 -6.36 5.89 -2.71
N ALA A 32 -7.20 6.22 -3.69
CA ALA A 32 -6.80 7.12 -4.77
C ALA A 32 -6.35 8.49 -4.24
N GLN A 33 -7.07 9.01 -3.26
CA GLN A 33 -6.71 10.28 -2.62
C GLN A 33 -5.35 10.18 -1.92
N TYR A 34 -5.14 9.12 -1.15
CA TYR A 34 -3.87 8.92 -0.46
C TYR A 34 -2.70 8.86 -1.46
N VAL A 35 -2.85 8.05 -2.50
CA VAL A 35 -1.81 7.88 -3.53
C VAL A 35 -1.52 9.22 -4.21
N THR A 36 -2.56 9.97 -4.56
CA THR A 36 -2.39 11.27 -5.21
C THR A 36 -1.64 12.24 -4.32
N LEU A 37 -2.05 12.38 -3.07
CA LEU A 37 -1.40 13.30 -2.13
C LEU A 37 0.06 12.93 -1.91
N PHE A 38 0.35 11.64 -1.75
CA PHE A 38 1.71 11.18 -1.56
C PHE A 38 2.58 11.50 -2.78
N ASN A 39 2.09 11.19 -3.97
CA ASN A 39 2.86 11.41 -5.20
C ASN A 39 3.06 12.90 -5.47
N GLN A 40 2.15 13.75 -5.00
CA GLN A 40 2.29 15.20 -5.05
C GLN A 40 3.16 15.75 -3.93
N ARG A 41 3.61 14.90 -3.01
CA ARG A 41 4.41 15.31 -1.85
C ARG A 41 3.62 16.26 -0.92
N ASP A 42 2.31 16.11 -0.85
CA ASP A 42 1.46 16.90 0.03
C ASP A 42 1.38 16.23 1.40
N TRP A 43 2.43 16.40 2.19
CA TRP A 43 2.56 15.75 3.48
C TRP A 43 1.53 16.26 4.49
N ASP A 44 1.21 17.53 4.43
CA ASP A 44 0.19 18.10 5.32
C ASP A 44 -1.19 17.54 4.98
N GLY A 45 -1.49 17.39 3.68
CA GLY A 45 -2.72 16.74 3.24
C GLY A 45 -2.85 15.32 3.73
N LEU A 46 -1.74 14.56 3.70
CA LEU A 46 -1.71 13.21 4.23
C LEU A 46 -1.93 13.16 5.73
N ARG A 47 -1.25 14.05 6.47
CA ARG A 47 -1.43 14.12 7.93
C ARG A 47 -2.87 14.43 8.31
N ALA A 48 -3.54 15.25 7.51
CA ALA A 48 -4.93 15.61 7.75
C ALA A 48 -5.88 14.42 7.59
N LEU A 49 -5.46 13.35 6.88
CA LEU A 49 -6.26 12.13 6.75
C LEU A 49 -6.16 11.21 7.96
N LEU A 50 -5.21 11.43 8.85
CA LEU A 50 -5.01 10.53 9.99
C LEU A 50 -6.10 10.72 11.04
N ALA A 51 -6.68 9.62 11.50
CA ALA A 51 -7.54 9.65 12.66
C ALA A 51 -6.72 10.01 13.90
N HIS A 52 -7.36 10.62 14.89
CA HIS A 52 -6.69 11.02 16.12
C HIS A 52 -5.94 9.85 16.79
N ASP A 53 -6.52 8.68 16.77
CA ASP A 53 -6.01 7.46 17.39
C ASP A 53 -5.41 6.47 16.39
N VAL A 54 -4.99 6.93 15.24
CA VAL A 54 -4.41 6.09 14.18
C VAL A 54 -3.25 5.25 14.73
N LYS A 55 -3.13 4.02 14.22
CA LYS A 55 -2.02 3.12 14.55
C LYS A 55 -1.21 2.82 13.32
N LEU A 56 0.10 2.77 13.48
CA LEU A 56 1.03 2.36 12.42
C LEU A 56 1.78 1.13 12.91
N GLN A 57 1.71 0.06 12.14
CA GLN A 57 2.43 -1.17 12.43
C GLN A 57 3.39 -1.51 11.31
N GLN A 58 4.67 -1.66 11.65
CA GLN A 58 5.72 -2.14 10.77
C GLN A 58 6.36 -3.36 11.42
N SER A 59 6.67 -4.38 10.62
CA SER A 59 7.28 -5.60 11.16
C SER A 59 8.63 -5.28 11.82
N GLY A 60 8.83 -5.84 13.02
CA GLY A 60 10.07 -5.63 13.76
C GLY A 60 10.16 -4.31 14.50
N HIS A 61 9.11 -3.51 14.51
CA HIS A 61 9.08 -2.21 15.18
C HIS A 61 7.89 -2.11 16.12
N PRO A 62 8.01 -1.35 17.21
CA PRO A 62 6.85 -1.09 18.07
C PRO A 62 5.73 -0.38 17.32
N ILE A 63 4.50 -0.66 17.71
CA ILE A 63 3.35 0.03 17.12
C ILE A 63 3.39 1.49 17.55
N ARG A 64 3.24 2.39 16.58
CA ARG A 64 3.08 3.82 16.86
C ARG A 64 1.60 4.14 16.94
N ILE A 65 1.23 4.99 17.87
CA ILE A 65 -0.16 5.33 18.13
C ILE A 65 -0.32 6.85 18.19
N GLY A 66 -1.37 7.33 17.54
CA GLY A 66 -1.75 8.74 17.55
C GLY A 66 -1.26 9.50 16.34
N SER A 67 -2.05 10.50 15.95
CA SER A 67 -1.78 11.25 14.71
C SER A 67 -0.47 12.01 14.76
N ALA A 68 -0.02 12.48 15.92
CA ALA A 68 1.25 13.18 16.03
C ALA A 68 2.43 12.25 15.78
N ASP A 69 2.45 11.08 16.44
CA ASP A 69 3.56 10.14 16.30
C ASP A 69 3.55 9.48 14.93
N VAL A 70 2.37 9.06 14.47
CA VAL A 70 2.24 8.44 13.13
C VAL A 70 2.53 9.46 12.03
N GLY A 71 2.16 10.71 12.22
CA GLY A 71 2.44 11.76 11.24
C GLY A 71 3.93 11.94 10.95
N MET A 72 4.79 11.58 11.88
CA MET A 72 6.23 11.61 11.68
C MET A 72 6.71 10.58 10.66
N PHE A 73 5.92 9.54 10.43
CA PHE A 73 6.17 8.53 9.41
C PHE A 73 6.38 9.17 8.03
N PHE A 74 5.62 10.20 7.71
CA PHE A 74 5.77 10.86 6.41
C PHE A 74 7.06 11.65 6.29
N GLY A 75 7.66 12.03 7.40
CA GLY A 75 8.94 12.70 7.39
C GLY A 75 10.07 11.87 6.78
N ILE A 76 9.97 10.55 6.88
CA ILE A 76 10.92 9.64 6.26
C ILE A 76 10.91 9.83 4.74
N TYR A 77 9.71 9.88 4.17
CA TYR A 77 9.56 10.00 2.72
C TYR A 77 9.81 11.43 2.24
N ALA A 78 9.56 12.41 3.09
CA ALA A 78 9.88 13.81 2.75
C ALA A 78 11.38 14.00 2.50
N GLY A 79 12.21 13.24 3.19
CA GLY A 79 13.66 13.30 3.04
C GLY A 79 14.24 12.37 1.96
N VAL A 80 13.40 11.52 1.35
CA VAL A 80 13.86 10.54 0.36
C VAL A 80 13.18 10.81 -0.97
N GLY A 81 13.95 11.11 -1.99
CA GLY A 81 13.40 11.32 -3.33
C GLY A 81 13.12 10.00 -4.04
N GLY A 82 12.23 10.05 -5.00
CA GLY A 82 12.00 8.94 -5.93
C GLY A 82 10.96 7.92 -5.48
N VAL A 83 10.54 7.91 -4.23
CA VAL A 83 9.48 6.99 -3.77
C VAL A 83 8.14 7.45 -4.34
N TRP A 84 7.39 6.51 -4.89
CA TRP A 84 6.06 6.79 -5.41
C TRP A 84 5.15 5.60 -5.17
N LEU A 85 3.85 5.85 -5.22
CA LEU A 85 2.82 4.88 -4.87
C LEU A 85 1.90 4.61 -6.05
N ALA A 86 1.30 3.42 -6.04
CA ALA A 86 0.21 3.08 -6.96
C ALA A 86 -0.81 2.23 -6.22
N PRO A 87 -2.10 2.34 -6.57
CA PRO A 87 -3.09 1.42 -6.02
C PRO A 87 -2.82 0.01 -6.55
N ALA A 88 -3.15 -0.99 -5.74
CA ALA A 88 -2.91 -2.38 -6.10
C ALA A 88 -3.86 -3.29 -5.33
N TRP A 89 -3.89 -4.55 -5.73
CA TRP A 89 -4.60 -5.60 -4.99
C TRP A 89 -3.65 -6.74 -4.76
N LEU A 90 -3.56 -7.15 -3.50
CA LEU A 90 -2.74 -8.28 -3.08
C LEU A 90 -3.67 -9.37 -2.60
N GLU A 91 -3.70 -10.49 -3.33
CA GLU A 91 -4.61 -11.59 -3.02
C GLU A 91 -6.07 -11.13 -2.89
N GLY A 92 -6.49 -10.23 -3.77
CA GLY A 92 -7.85 -9.69 -3.77
C GLY A 92 -8.13 -8.59 -2.76
N ARG A 93 -7.17 -8.21 -1.94
CA ARG A 93 -7.32 -7.10 -0.98
C ARG A 93 -6.71 -5.83 -1.57
N GLU A 94 -7.42 -4.73 -1.43
CA GLU A 94 -6.91 -3.44 -1.84
C GLU A 94 -5.73 -3.03 -0.97
N VAL A 95 -4.61 -2.71 -1.60
CA VAL A 95 -3.38 -2.29 -0.94
C VAL A 95 -2.78 -1.12 -1.70
N ILE A 96 -1.67 -0.62 -1.20
CA ILE A 96 -0.88 0.38 -1.89
C ILE A 96 0.49 -0.22 -2.19
N ALA A 97 0.88 -0.21 -3.45
CA ALA A 97 2.20 -0.64 -3.87
C ALA A 97 3.18 0.53 -3.71
N VAL A 98 4.32 0.27 -3.11
CA VAL A 98 5.35 1.28 -2.86
C VAL A 98 6.55 0.99 -3.75
N PHE A 99 6.88 1.96 -4.59
CA PHE A 99 8.02 1.91 -5.48
C PHE A 99 9.11 2.78 -4.90
N GLU A 100 10.28 2.21 -4.68
CA GLU A 100 11.32 2.90 -3.91
C GLU A 100 12.12 3.88 -4.76
N ARG A 101 12.09 3.73 -6.08
CA ARG A 101 12.79 4.62 -7.01
C ARG A 101 11.86 5.01 -8.16
N SER A 102 12.10 6.18 -8.71
CA SER A 102 11.24 6.75 -9.74
C SER A 102 11.16 5.90 -11.01
N ASP A 103 12.18 5.12 -11.31
CA ASP A 103 12.23 4.27 -12.49
C ASP A 103 11.89 2.80 -12.21
N ASP A 104 11.55 2.45 -10.99
CA ASP A 104 11.17 1.08 -10.65
C ASP A 104 9.86 0.70 -11.33
N GLN A 105 9.82 -0.50 -11.90
CA GLN A 105 8.62 -1.06 -12.50
C GLN A 105 8.01 -2.15 -11.63
N THR A 106 8.70 -2.53 -10.57
CA THR A 106 8.24 -3.53 -9.62
C THR A 106 8.24 -2.91 -8.25
N PRO A 107 7.15 -3.04 -7.48
CA PRO A 107 7.12 -2.48 -6.14
C PRO A 107 8.08 -3.19 -5.21
N GLY A 108 8.68 -2.43 -4.31
CA GLY A 108 9.56 -2.97 -3.29
C GLY A 108 8.78 -3.62 -2.15
N TYR A 109 7.63 -3.07 -1.82
CA TYR A 109 6.76 -3.59 -0.76
C TYR A 109 5.37 -3.02 -0.90
N VAL A 110 4.47 -3.47 -0.02
CA VAL A 110 3.10 -2.97 0.00
C VAL A 110 2.75 -2.46 1.38
N MET A 111 1.69 -1.68 1.44
CA MET A 111 1.06 -1.27 2.67
C MET A 111 -0.43 -1.26 2.47
N TRP A 112 -1.21 -1.35 3.55
CA TRP A 112 -2.64 -1.13 3.46
C TRP A 112 -3.12 -0.21 4.56
N LEU A 113 -4.29 0.36 4.34
CA LEU A 113 -4.92 1.32 5.22
C LEU A 113 -6.28 0.81 5.62
N ASP A 114 -6.63 0.96 6.90
CA ASP A 114 -8.02 0.83 7.33
C ASP A 114 -8.56 2.23 7.59
N TRP A 115 -9.80 2.43 7.22
CA TRP A 115 -10.45 3.74 7.30
C TRP A 115 -11.62 3.69 8.28
N ARG A 116 -11.85 4.80 8.94
CA ARG A 116 -13.01 5.00 9.82
C ARG A 116 -13.47 6.45 9.65
N ASP A 117 -14.72 6.61 9.19
CA ASP A 117 -15.32 7.93 8.98
C ASP A 117 -14.46 8.85 8.10
N GLY A 118 -13.89 8.29 7.04
CA GLY A 118 -13.07 9.04 6.09
C GLY A 118 -11.65 9.34 6.56
N LYS A 119 -11.27 8.84 7.74
CA LYS A 119 -9.92 9.00 8.29
C LYS A 119 -9.21 7.66 8.37
N ILE A 120 -7.89 7.70 8.30
CA ILE A 120 -7.06 6.51 8.41
C ILE A 120 -6.99 6.10 9.87
N SER A 121 -7.49 4.91 10.20
CA SER A 121 -7.45 4.38 11.56
C SER A 121 -6.28 3.43 11.79
N TYR A 122 -5.73 2.86 10.73
CA TYR A 122 -4.65 1.89 10.84
C TYR A 122 -3.84 1.87 9.55
N ILE A 123 -2.51 1.83 9.69
CA ILE A 123 -1.57 1.66 8.59
C ILE A 123 -0.75 0.42 8.86
N ARG A 124 -0.83 -0.56 7.96
CA ARG A 124 0.04 -1.74 8.02
C ARG A 124 1.07 -1.62 6.90
N ASP A 125 2.32 -1.45 7.28
CA ASP A 125 3.41 -1.24 6.36
C ASP A 125 4.31 -2.47 6.34
N TYR A 126 4.48 -3.07 5.15
CA TYR A 126 5.29 -4.26 4.97
C TYR A 126 6.71 -3.95 4.48
N ARG A 127 7.20 -2.76 4.75
CA ARG A 127 8.52 -2.34 4.30
C ARG A 127 9.61 -3.34 4.63
N TYR A 128 9.50 -3.98 5.78
CA TYR A 128 10.50 -4.93 6.25
C TYR A 128 10.15 -6.38 5.95
N VAL A 129 9.10 -6.62 5.17
CA VAL A 129 8.62 -7.96 4.84
C VAL A 129 8.45 -8.05 3.33
N ARG A 130 9.57 -8.01 2.62
CA ARG A 130 9.56 -7.89 1.16
C ARG A 130 9.07 -9.14 0.45
N TYR A 131 9.19 -10.29 1.08
CA TYR A 131 8.70 -11.53 0.49
C TYR A 131 7.18 -11.54 0.31
N VAL A 132 6.46 -10.65 0.97
CA VAL A 132 5.01 -10.53 0.77
C VAL A 132 4.68 -10.25 -0.69
N THR A 133 5.43 -9.36 -1.33
CA THR A 133 5.22 -9.06 -2.75
C THR A 133 5.82 -10.12 -3.66
N ALA A 134 6.86 -10.83 -3.21
CA ALA A 134 7.52 -11.84 -4.03
C ALA A 134 6.70 -13.11 -4.17
N ASP A 135 5.95 -13.48 -3.14
CA ASP A 135 5.25 -14.77 -3.09
C ASP A 135 3.73 -14.65 -3.22
N ALA A 136 3.19 -13.45 -3.28
CA ALA A 136 1.76 -13.23 -3.38
C ALA A 136 1.38 -12.66 -4.74
N GLU A 137 0.15 -12.92 -5.16
CA GLU A 137 -0.35 -12.34 -6.40
C GLU A 137 -0.65 -10.86 -6.17
N LEU A 138 0.07 -10.02 -6.90
CA LEU A 138 -0.10 -8.58 -6.86
C LEU A 138 -0.61 -8.08 -8.21
N VAL A 139 -1.70 -7.34 -8.20
CA VAL A 139 -2.27 -6.72 -9.40
C VAL A 139 -2.25 -5.21 -9.21
N LEU A 140 -1.53 -4.52 -10.07
CA LEU A 140 -1.48 -3.06 -10.01
C LEU A 140 -2.76 -2.46 -10.58
N GLY A 141 -3.27 -1.44 -9.92
CA GLY A 141 -4.34 -0.62 -10.44
C GLY A 141 -3.83 0.35 -11.49
N PRO A 142 -4.71 1.23 -11.98
CA PRO A 142 -4.29 2.25 -12.93
C PRO A 142 -3.17 3.04 -12.30
N LEU A 143 -2.02 3.07 -12.98
CA LEU A 143 -0.90 3.86 -12.49
C LEU A 143 -1.32 5.31 -12.63
N ALA A 144 -1.53 5.97 -11.48
CA ALA A 144 -1.72 7.39 -11.51
C ALA A 144 -0.51 7.96 -12.21
N HIS A 145 -0.75 8.82 -13.14
CA HIS A 145 0.30 9.33 -13.92
C HIS A 145 1.28 10.11 -13.06
N ILE A 146 2.47 9.59 -12.99
CA ILE A 146 3.50 10.16 -12.16
C ILE A 146 4.34 10.99 -13.08
N ALA A 147 3.85 12.09 -13.37
CA ALA A 147 4.67 12.99 -14.17
C ALA A 147 5.55 13.80 -13.28
#